data_ab1602603df7816b9db961feb83d6ce2
#
_entry.id   ab1602603df7816b9db961feb83d6ce2
#
_cell.length_a   1.000
_cell.length_b   1.000
_cell.length_c   1.000
_cell.angle_alpha   90.00
_cell.angle_beta   90.00
_cell.angle_gamma   90.00
#
_symmetry.space_group_name_H-M   'P 1'
#
loop_
_entity.id
_entity.type
_entity.pdbx_description
1 polymer ?
#
loop_
_entity_poly.entity_id
_entity_poly.type
_entity_poly.pdbx_seq_one_letter_code
_entity_poly.pdbx_strand_id
1 'polypeptide(L)'
;GVKIVQVDSFANYPCVQKLGTDNRAAGKTAGEQVLAALEAKGVKEGKIGIVSVNAATTSTVDRDEGFRSAFEGTAFEILETQYADGEAANFISQGCVALFGANEGSCVGVGNAVAEDGNNIVAAGMDKSDAVIQLIKDGALICTMAQNPDVMGYEGMYAAITAINDGKVAPEYIDTGVSILNLDAVK
;
A
#
# COMPACT_ATOMS: atom_id res chain seq x y z
N GLY A 1 0.14 17.71 -31.34
CA GLY A 1 1.11 16.87 -30.65
C GLY A 1 0.43 15.68 -30.00
N VAL A 2 1.18 14.72 -29.46
CA VAL A 2 0.65 13.56 -28.74
C VAL A 2 0.00 14.01 -27.44
N LYS A 3 -1.18 13.48 -27.13
CA LYS A 3 -1.85 13.66 -25.83
C LYS A 3 -1.40 12.54 -24.91
N ILE A 4 -0.99 12.89 -23.70
CA ILE A 4 -0.49 11.96 -22.69
C ILE A 4 -1.45 11.93 -21.52
N VAL A 5 -1.91 10.75 -21.14
CA VAL A 5 -2.60 10.47 -19.88
C VAL A 5 -1.70 9.55 -19.07
N GLN A 6 -1.50 9.86 -17.80
CA GLN A 6 -0.71 9.03 -16.90
C GLN A 6 -1.64 8.23 -15.98
N VAL A 7 -1.35 6.96 -15.82
CA VAL A 7 -2.12 6.06 -14.95
C VAL A 7 -1.18 5.35 -13.96
N ASP A 8 -1.66 5.09 -12.76
CA ASP A 8 -0.99 4.41 -11.67
C ASP A 8 0.22 5.19 -11.13
N SER A 9 1.42 4.98 -11.65
CA SER A 9 2.64 5.67 -11.22
C SER A 9 2.96 6.83 -12.16
N PHE A 10 3.18 8.02 -11.61
CA PHE A 10 3.31 9.24 -12.39
C PHE A 10 4.77 9.62 -12.63
N ALA A 11 5.07 9.94 -13.89
CA ALA A 11 6.34 10.54 -14.27
C ALA A 11 6.27 12.06 -14.14
N ASN A 12 7.42 12.68 -13.91
CA ASN A 12 7.54 14.15 -13.96
C ASN A 12 7.56 14.63 -15.43
N TYR A 13 6.41 14.50 -16.08
CA TYR A 13 6.22 14.87 -17.48
C TYR A 13 4.83 15.49 -17.69
N PRO A 14 4.69 16.54 -18.51
CA PRO A 14 3.40 17.17 -18.80
C PRO A 14 2.39 16.18 -19.38
N CYS A 15 1.19 16.16 -18.84
CA CYS A 15 0.11 15.30 -19.30
C CYS A 15 -1.24 16.03 -19.21
N VAL A 16 -2.26 15.49 -19.84
CA VAL A 16 -3.61 16.08 -19.82
C VAL A 16 -4.40 15.65 -18.61
N GLN A 17 -4.10 14.45 -18.07
CA GLN A 17 -4.72 13.95 -16.84
C GLN A 17 -3.84 12.87 -16.20
N LYS A 18 -3.94 12.77 -14.89
CA LYS A 18 -3.37 11.71 -14.04
C LYS A 18 -4.50 10.95 -13.36
N LEU A 19 -4.45 9.64 -13.41
CA LEU A 19 -5.40 8.76 -12.70
C LEU A 19 -4.62 7.74 -11.89
N GLY A 20 -4.88 7.67 -10.61
CA GLY A 20 -4.18 6.74 -9.74
C GLY A 20 -4.75 6.77 -8.33
N THR A 21 -4.18 5.98 -7.47
CA THR A 21 -4.50 5.94 -6.05
C THR A 21 -3.88 7.14 -5.33
N ASP A 22 -4.58 7.75 -4.40
CA ASP A 22 -3.95 8.58 -3.36
C ASP A 22 -3.11 7.65 -2.45
N ASN A 23 -1.85 7.49 -2.86
CA ASN A 23 -0.93 6.54 -2.21
C ASN A 23 -0.61 6.94 -0.77
N ARG A 24 -0.56 8.26 -0.47
CA ARG A 24 -0.33 8.74 0.90
C ARG A 24 -1.54 8.42 1.79
N ALA A 25 -2.75 8.65 1.31
CA ALA A 25 -3.97 8.30 2.03
C ALA A 25 -4.11 6.77 2.21
N ALA A 26 -3.77 5.99 1.19
CA ALA A 26 -3.79 4.52 1.26
C ALA A 26 -2.79 3.99 2.30
N GLY A 27 -1.56 4.51 2.31
CA GLY A 27 -0.55 4.17 3.31
C GLY A 27 -0.99 4.53 4.73
N LYS A 28 -1.55 5.73 4.91
CA LYS A 28 -2.09 6.16 6.20
C LYS A 28 -3.22 5.24 6.68
N THR A 29 -4.15 4.88 5.80
CA THR A 29 -5.23 3.94 6.14
C THR A 29 -4.68 2.58 6.56
N ALA A 30 -3.66 2.05 5.87
CA ALA A 30 -2.99 0.81 6.29
C ALA A 30 -2.37 0.94 7.70
N GLY A 31 -1.69 2.05 7.97
CA GLY A 31 -1.13 2.34 9.30
C GLY A 31 -2.19 2.41 10.39
N GLU A 32 -3.31 3.07 10.14
CA GLU A 32 -4.45 3.15 11.07
C GLU A 32 -5.04 1.77 11.37
N GLN A 33 -5.13 0.87 10.36
CA GLN A 33 -5.57 -0.52 10.58
C GLN A 33 -4.59 -1.30 11.46
N VAL A 34 -3.27 -1.14 11.21
CA VAL A 34 -2.23 -1.78 12.02
C VAL A 34 -2.25 -1.26 13.45
N LEU A 35 -2.34 0.07 13.64
CA LEU A 35 -2.41 0.69 14.97
C LEU A 35 -3.62 0.18 15.75
N ALA A 36 -4.79 0.17 15.15
CA ALA A 36 -6.02 -0.35 15.78
C ALA A 36 -5.89 -1.85 16.17
N ALA A 37 -5.24 -2.66 15.34
CA ALA A 37 -5.00 -4.07 15.65
C ALA A 37 -4.00 -4.26 16.80
N LEU A 38 -2.94 -3.45 16.86
CA LEU A 38 -1.99 -3.45 17.98
C LEU A 38 -2.67 -3.04 19.30
N GLU A 39 -3.47 -1.98 19.27
CA GLU A 39 -4.26 -1.53 20.42
C GLU A 39 -5.23 -2.61 20.91
N ALA A 40 -5.92 -3.29 20.00
CA ALA A 40 -6.81 -4.39 20.33
C ALA A 40 -6.10 -5.58 20.98
N LYS A 41 -4.81 -5.80 20.64
CA LYS A 41 -3.94 -6.78 21.29
C LYS A 41 -3.29 -6.27 22.60
N GLY A 42 -3.54 -5.02 22.98
CA GLY A 42 -2.95 -4.39 24.18
C GLY A 42 -1.49 -3.98 24.01
N VAL A 43 -0.96 -3.99 22.78
CA VAL A 43 0.40 -3.55 22.46
C VAL A 43 0.39 -2.03 22.33
N LYS A 44 1.18 -1.33 23.13
CA LYS A 44 1.19 0.14 23.21
C LYS A 44 2.48 0.79 22.70
N GLU A 45 3.52 0.00 22.53
CA GLU A 45 4.84 0.41 22.05
C GLU A 45 5.55 -0.74 21.37
N GLY A 46 6.57 -0.46 20.60
CA GLY A 46 7.39 -1.46 19.91
C GLY A 46 7.91 -0.95 18.58
N LYS A 47 8.67 -1.82 17.91
CA LYS A 47 9.25 -1.53 16.61
C LYS A 47 8.30 -1.97 15.48
N ILE A 48 8.28 -1.21 14.40
CA ILE A 48 7.49 -1.51 13.20
C ILE A 48 8.43 -1.49 11.99
N GLY A 49 8.34 -2.50 11.14
CA GLY A 49 9.12 -2.59 9.92
C GLY A 49 8.28 -2.27 8.67
N ILE A 50 8.90 -1.64 7.69
CA ILE A 50 8.32 -1.40 6.36
C ILE A 50 9.20 -2.05 5.31
N VAL A 51 8.61 -2.88 4.46
CA VAL A 51 9.27 -3.49 3.30
C VAL A 51 8.70 -2.86 2.03
N SER A 52 9.59 -2.42 1.14
CA SER A 52 9.22 -1.74 -0.10
C SER A 52 10.12 -2.18 -1.26
N VAL A 53 9.75 -1.78 -2.49
CA VAL A 53 10.44 -2.20 -3.72
C VAL A 53 11.75 -1.44 -3.92
N ASN A 54 11.74 -0.13 -3.74
CA ASN A 54 12.92 0.75 -3.86
C ASN A 54 12.59 2.16 -3.33
N ALA A 55 13.61 3.00 -3.18
CA ALA A 55 13.49 4.37 -2.66
C ALA A 55 13.12 5.42 -3.71
N ALA A 56 12.83 5.04 -4.95
CA ALA A 56 12.63 5.97 -6.07
C ALA A 56 11.21 5.94 -6.67
N THR A 57 10.45 4.87 -6.45
CA THR A 57 9.08 4.75 -6.95
C THR A 57 8.15 5.60 -6.10
N THR A 58 7.63 6.68 -6.68
CA THR A 58 6.82 7.68 -5.96
C THR A 58 5.63 7.08 -5.23
N SER A 59 4.91 6.16 -5.86
CA SER A 59 3.74 5.51 -5.26
C SER A 59 4.08 4.77 -3.96
N THR A 60 5.19 4.04 -3.91
CA THR A 60 5.59 3.30 -2.70
C THR A 60 6.24 4.19 -1.64
N VAL A 61 6.91 5.28 -2.04
CA VAL A 61 7.40 6.32 -1.12
C VAL A 61 6.22 7.03 -0.45
N ASP A 62 5.20 7.42 -1.21
CA ASP A 62 4.00 8.05 -0.65
C ASP A 62 3.25 7.13 0.32
N ARG A 63 3.18 5.81 0.02
CA ARG A 63 2.58 4.81 0.93
C ARG A 63 3.37 4.69 2.23
N ASP A 64 4.70 4.66 2.16
CA ASP A 64 5.59 4.64 3.33
C ASP A 64 5.37 5.87 4.21
N GLU A 65 5.44 7.08 3.61
CA GLU A 65 5.21 8.33 4.33
C GLU A 65 3.80 8.41 4.94
N GLY A 66 2.79 7.96 4.20
CA GLY A 66 1.42 7.86 4.69
C GLY A 66 1.30 6.92 5.87
N PHE A 67 1.88 5.72 5.78
CA PHE A 67 1.88 4.72 6.85
C PHE A 67 2.54 5.27 8.11
N ARG A 68 3.72 5.90 7.99
CA ARG A 68 4.43 6.54 9.13
C ARG A 68 3.57 7.60 9.81
N SER A 69 2.81 8.38 9.03
CA SER A 69 1.98 9.46 9.58
C SER A 69 0.88 8.96 10.53
N ALA A 70 0.43 7.72 10.40
CA ALA A 70 -0.56 7.13 11.30
C ALA A 70 0.00 6.86 12.71
N PHE A 71 1.32 6.81 12.87
CA PHE A 71 1.98 6.55 14.14
C PHE A 71 2.57 7.81 14.79
N GLU A 72 2.38 8.98 14.20
CA GLU A 72 2.82 10.24 14.79
C GLU A 72 2.19 10.46 16.18
N GLY A 73 3.02 10.78 17.15
CA GLY A 73 2.58 10.99 18.53
C GLY A 73 2.30 9.70 19.32
N THR A 74 2.55 8.53 18.77
CA THR A 74 2.49 7.25 19.48
C THR A 74 3.86 6.87 20.05
N ALA A 75 3.92 5.79 20.85
CA ALA A 75 5.17 5.25 21.39
C ALA A 75 5.81 4.16 20.47
N PHE A 76 5.32 3.99 19.25
CA PHE A 76 5.91 3.06 18.30
C PHE A 76 7.08 3.68 17.55
N GLU A 77 8.13 2.90 17.35
CA GLU A 77 9.30 3.25 16.55
C GLU A 77 9.21 2.60 15.17
N ILE A 78 9.08 3.39 14.11
CA ILE A 78 9.12 2.86 12.74
C ILE A 78 10.56 2.88 12.24
N LEU A 79 11.11 1.69 11.99
CA LEU A 79 12.47 1.50 11.53
C LEU A 79 12.68 2.04 10.11
N GLU A 80 13.94 2.10 9.66
CA GLU A 80 14.25 2.42 8.27
C GLU A 80 13.64 1.38 7.33
N THR A 81 13.03 1.86 6.24
CA THR A 81 12.42 1.01 5.22
C THR A 81 13.48 0.15 4.54
N GLN A 82 13.20 -1.13 4.41
CA GLN A 82 14.05 -2.08 3.72
C GLN A 82 13.52 -2.38 2.32
N TYR A 83 14.44 -2.64 1.38
CA TYR A 83 14.14 -2.70 -0.06
C TYR A 83 14.66 -4.00 -0.68
N ALA A 84 14.25 -5.17 -0.19
CA ALA A 84 14.59 -6.45 -0.81
C ALA A 84 13.69 -7.58 -0.31
N ASP A 85 13.72 -8.69 -1.05
CA ASP A 85 13.12 -9.94 -0.60
C ASP A 85 13.86 -10.48 0.63
N GLY A 86 13.10 -10.95 1.62
CA GLY A 86 13.66 -11.52 2.86
C GLY A 86 13.84 -10.53 4.02
N GLU A 87 13.70 -9.24 3.81
CA GLU A 87 13.86 -8.23 4.86
C GLU A 87 12.78 -8.30 5.94
N ALA A 88 11.60 -8.85 5.64
CA ALA A 88 10.55 -9.09 6.62
C ALA A 88 11.04 -9.99 7.78
N ALA A 89 11.78 -11.06 7.49
CA ALA A 89 12.35 -11.95 8.51
C ALA A 89 13.39 -11.21 9.39
N ASN A 90 14.16 -10.28 8.80
CA ASN A 90 15.10 -9.46 9.56
C ASN A 90 14.36 -8.55 10.56
N PHE A 91 13.25 -7.94 10.18
CA PHE A 91 12.45 -7.15 11.10
C PHE A 91 11.84 -7.98 12.23
N ILE A 92 11.38 -9.20 11.93
CA ILE A 92 10.90 -10.15 12.94
C ILE A 92 12.02 -10.46 13.95
N SER A 93 13.21 -10.76 13.47
CA SER A 93 14.38 -11.04 14.33
C SER A 93 14.82 -9.84 15.18
N GLN A 94 14.52 -8.62 14.76
CA GLN A 94 14.75 -7.38 15.51
C GLN A 94 13.65 -7.09 16.55
N GLY A 95 12.63 -7.96 16.66
CA GLY A 95 11.54 -7.82 17.61
C GLY A 95 10.47 -6.83 17.18
N CYS A 96 10.26 -6.64 15.87
CA CYS A 96 9.14 -5.84 15.41
C CYS A 96 7.80 -6.47 15.81
N VAL A 97 6.86 -5.64 16.23
CA VAL A 97 5.50 -6.03 16.61
C VAL A 97 4.52 -5.92 15.45
N ALA A 98 4.90 -5.18 14.40
CA ALA A 98 4.12 -5.07 13.18
C ALA A 98 4.99 -4.87 11.95
N LEU A 99 4.44 -5.23 10.77
CA LEU A 99 5.06 -5.07 9.47
C LEU A 99 4.07 -4.50 8.44
N PHE A 100 4.61 -3.73 7.47
CA PHE A 100 3.87 -3.23 6.32
C PHE A 100 4.61 -3.53 5.02
N GLY A 101 3.90 -4.11 4.05
CA GLY A 101 4.39 -4.31 2.68
C GLY A 101 3.82 -3.26 1.74
N ALA A 102 4.67 -2.35 1.21
CA ALA A 102 4.24 -1.17 0.48
C ALA A 102 3.80 -1.43 -0.98
N ASN A 103 3.95 -2.64 -1.50
CA ASN A 103 3.47 -3.12 -2.80
C ASN A 103 3.18 -4.61 -2.74
N GLU A 104 2.60 -5.20 -3.79
CA GLU A 104 2.19 -6.61 -3.81
C GLU A 104 3.32 -7.58 -3.44
N GLY A 105 4.49 -7.45 -4.08
CA GLY A 105 5.62 -8.34 -3.80
C GLY A 105 6.08 -8.26 -2.34
N SER A 106 6.24 -7.05 -1.81
CA SER A 106 6.58 -6.83 -0.40
C SER A 106 5.47 -7.31 0.54
N CYS A 107 4.19 -7.13 0.17
CA CYS A 107 3.05 -7.62 0.93
C CYS A 107 3.07 -9.15 1.06
N VAL A 108 3.33 -9.86 -0.05
CA VAL A 108 3.47 -11.33 -0.05
C VAL A 108 4.68 -11.77 0.78
N GLY A 109 5.83 -11.10 0.64
CA GLY A 109 7.02 -11.37 1.45
C GLY A 109 6.79 -11.19 2.95
N VAL A 110 6.14 -10.09 3.33
CA VAL A 110 5.74 -9.81 4.71
C VAL A 110 4.77 -10.88 5.23
N GLY A 111 3.73 -11.21 4.48
CA GLY A 111 2.74 -12.19 4.87
C GLY A 111 3.35 -13.59 5.06
N ASN A 112 4.23 -14.02 4.16
CA ASN A 112 4.93 -15.32 4.29
C ASN A 112 5.82 -15.35 5.55
N ALA A 113 6.61 -14.30 5.81
CA ALA A 113 7.45 -14.24 6.99
C ALA A 113 6.63 -14.25 8.29
N VAL A 114 5.49 -13.58 8.33
CA VAL A 114 4.57 -13.59 9.48
C VAL A 114 3.93 -14.97 9.66
N ALA A 115 3.56 -15.67 8.57
CA ALA A 115 3.06 -17.04 8.64
C ALA A 115 4.12 -18.01 9.20
N GLU A 116 5.36 -17.88 8.78
CA GLU A 116 6.50 -18.67 9.30
C GLU A 116 6.77 -18.39 10.79
N ASP A 117 6.52 -17.17 11.27
CA ASP A 117 6.59 -16.79 12.70
C ASP A 117 5.37 -17.25 13.49
N GLY A 118 4.40 -17.92 12.90
CA GLY A 118 3.18 -18.41 13.55
C GLY A 118 2.13 -17.33 13.77
N ASN A 119 2.09 -16.30 12.95
CA ASN A 119 1.11 -15.19 12.98
C ASN A 119 1.13 -14.38 14.29
N ASN A 120 2.31 -14.25 14.92
CA ASN A 120 2.46 -13.50 16.17
C ASN A 120 2.49 -11.98 15.95
N ILE A 121 2.85 -11.53 14.74
CA ILE A 121 3.08 -10.15 14.36
C ILE A 121 1.88 -9.60 13.59
N VAL A 122 1.53 -8.35 13.81
CA VAL A 122 0.48 -7.67 13.04
C VAL A 122 1.05 -7.26 11.69
N ALA A 123 0.38 -7.62 10.58
CA ALA A 123 0.86 -7.22 9.27
C ALA A 123 -0.28 -6.76 8.35
N ALA A 124 0.02 -5.76 7.54
CA ALA A 124 -0.83 -5.25 6.48
C ALA A 124 -0.03 -5.02 5.19
N GLY A 125 -0.73 -4.86 4.08
CA GLY A 125 -0.04 -4.61 2.82
C GLY A 125 -0.86 -3.83 1.81
N MET A 126 -0.40 -3.90 0.57
CA MET A 126 -1.00 -3.26 -0.60
C MET A 126 -1.34 -4.30 -1.66
N ASP A 127 -2.25 -3.90 -2.54
CA ASP A 127 -2.67 -4.62 -3.73
C ASP A 127 -3.55 -5.87 -3.45
N LYS A 128 -3.97 -6.54 -4.51
CA LYS A 128 -4.86 -7.69 -4.46
C LYS A 128 -4.39 -8.75 -5.46
N SER A 129 -4.01 -9.90 -4.93
CA SER A 129 -3.77 -11.12 -5.70
C SER A 129 -4.28 -12.33 -4.93
N ASP A 130 -4.34 -13.48 -5.57
CA ASP A 130 -4.76 -14.72 -4.91
C ASP A 130 -3.85 -15.04 -3.72
N ALA A 131 -2.54 -14.78 -3.85
CA ALA A 131 -1.57 -14.97 -2.77
C ALA A 131 -1.87 -14.06 -1.57
N VAL A 132 -2.10 -12.76 -1.80
CA VAL A 132 -2.45 -11.81 -0.73
C VAL A 132 -3.78 -12.19 -0.06
N ILE A 133 -4.79 -12.56 -0.84
CA ILE A 133 -6.09 -13.03 -0.31
C ILE A 133 -5.91 -14.28 0.56
N GLN A 134 -5.07 -15.23 0.12
CA GLN A 134 -4.80 -16.42 0.92
C GLN A 134 -4.11 -16.09 2.25
N LEU A 135 -3.12 -15.19 2.24
CA LEU A 135 -2.45 -14.75 3.47
C LEU A 135 -3.39 -14.05 4.46
N ILE A 136 -4.41 -13.35 3.97
CA ILE A 136 -5.46 -12.79 4.83
C ILE A 136 -6.32 -13.92 5.42
N LYS A 137 -6.71 -14.91 4.61
CA LYS A 137 -7.51 -16.07 5.07
C LYS A 137 -6.76 -16.91 6.11
N ASP A 138 -5.45 -17.03 5.95
CA ASP A 138 -4.57 -17.77 6.86
C ASP A 138 -4.21 -16.95 8.14
N GLY A 139 -4.63 -15.67 8.19
CA GLY A 139 -4.41 -14.80 9.34
C GLY A 139 -3.00 -14.20 9.42
N ALA A 140 -2.18 -14.35 8.38
CA ALA A 140 -0.83 -13.75 8.31
C ALA A 140 -0.89 -12.24 8.03
N LEU A 141 -1.92 -11.80 7.31
CA LEU A 141 -2.22 -10.38 7.08
C LEU A 141 -3.58 -10.05 7.69
N ILE A 142 -3.67 -8.92 8.40
CA ILE A 142 -4.96 -8.41 8.90
C ILE A 142 -5.81 -7.80 7.79
N CYS A 143 -5.16 -7.15 6.83
CA CYS A 143 -5.79 -6.53 5.66
C CYS A 143 -4.77 -6.17 4.58
N THR A 144 -5.30 -5.80 3.41
CA THR A 144 -4.58 -5.13 2.34
C THR A 144 -5.39 -3.96 1.79
N MET A 145 -4.69 -2.95 1.26
CA MET A 145 -5.27 -1.83 0.53
C MET A 145 -5.32 -2.18 -0.96
N ALA A 146 -6.46 -2.66 -1.44
CA ALA A 146 -6.65 -3.03 -2.84
C ALA A 146 -6.95 -1.80 -3.69
N GLN A 147 -6.13 -1.55 -4.69
CA GLN A 147 -6.33 -0.50 -5.68
C GLN A 147 -7.41 -0.89 -6.71
N ASN A 148 -7.82 0.07 -7.54
CA ASN A 148 -8.82 -0.11 -8.61
C ASN A 148 -8.18 0.06 -10.00
N PRO A 149 -7.30 -0.87 -10.46
CA PRO A 149 -6.60 -0.75 -11.74
C PRO A 149 -7.52 -0.80 -12.96
N ASP A 150 -8.66 -1.46 -12.85
CA ASP A 150 -9.73 -1.50 -13.86
C ASP A 150 -10.32 -0.10 -14.08
N VAL A 151 -10.59 0.64 -13.00
CA VAL A 151 -11.06 2.04 -13.06
C VAL A 151 -9.97 2.92 -13.68
N MET A 152 -8.71 2.77 -13.25
CA MET A 152 -7.58 3.51 -13.82
C MET A 152 -7.47 3.31 -15.33
N GLY A 153 -7.55 2.07 -15.79
CA GLY A 153 -7.47 1.74 -17.22
C GLY A 153 -8.66 2.27 -18.02
N TYR A 154 -9.87 2.09 -17.52
CA TYR A 154 -11.08 2.54 -18.19
C TYR A 154 -11.15 4.07 -18.30
N GLU A 155 -11.03 4.77 -17.19
CA GLU A 155 -11.09 6.23 -17.14
C GLU A 155 -9.90 6.87 -17.87
N GLY A 156 -8.72 6.26 -17.79
CA GLY A 156 -7.53 6.71 -18.53
C GLY A 156 -7.72 6.65 -20.04
N MET A 157 -8.36 5.60 -20.57
CA MET A 157 -8.70 5.52 -21.98
C MET A 157 -9.74 6.57 -22.38
N TYR A 158 -10.75 6.77 -21.52
CA TYR A 158 -11.78 7.78 -21.74
C TYR A 158 -11.18 9.21 -21.78
N ALA A 159 -10.26 9.49 -20.86
CA ALA A 159 -9.51 10.75 -20.83
C ALA A 159 -8.70 10.99 -22.10
N ALA A 160 -8.03 9.94 -22.60
CA ALA A 160 -7.25 10.05 -23.83
C ALA A 160 -8.13 10.37 -25.05
N ILE A 161 -9.28 9.70 -25.20
CA ILE A 161 -10.25 9.95 -26.26
C ILE A 161 -10.80 11.37 -26.17
N THR A 162 -11.21 11.80 -24.98
CA THR A 162 -11.72 13.16 -24.73
C THR A 162 -10.66 14.21 -25.08
N ALA A 163 -9.41 14.00 -24.66
CA ALA A 163 -8.32 14.93 -24.94
C ALA A 163 -8.03 15.06 -26.45
N ILE A 164 -8.25 14.01 -27.23
CA ILE A 164 -8.12 14.02 -28.70
C ILE A 164 -9.25 14.83 -29.35
N ASN A 165 -10.49 14.61 -28.90
CA ASN A 165 -11.68 15.22 -29.49
C ASN A 165 -11.86 16.67 -29.03
N ASP A 166 -11.76 16.94 -27.75
CA ASP A 166 -12.15 18.22 -27.13
C ASP A 166 -10.94 19.05 -26.67
N GLY A 167 -9.75 18.46 -26.72
CA GLY A 167 -8.47 19.14 -26.40
C GLY A 167 -8.17 19.30 -24.92
N LYS A 168 -9.15 19.15 -24.03
CA LYS A 168 -9.00 19.31 -22.56
C LYS A 168 -9.73 18.21 -21.83
N VAL A 169 -9.19 17.85 -20.68
CA VAL A 169 -9.80 16.92 -19.69
C VAL A 169 -9.70 17.58 -18.32
N ALA A 170 -10.73 17.46 -17.51
CA ALA A 170 -10.78 17.97 -16.14
C ALA A 170 -11.52 16.96 -15.25
N PRO A 171 -11.10 16.85 -13.98
CA PRO A 171 -9.94 17.48 -13.32
C PRO A 171 -8.60 16.94 -13.83
N GLU A 172 -7.48 17.61 -13.48
CA GLU A 172 -6.13 17.14 -13.87
C GLU A 172 -5.69 15.87 -13.16
N TYR A 173 -6.24 15.59 -11.99
CA TYR A 173 -6.00 14.38 -11.20
C TYR A 173 -7.33 13.74 -10.77
N ILE A 174 -7.38 12.41 -10.88
CA ILE A 174 -8.47 11.58 -10.37
C ILE A 174 -7.86 10.55 -9.42
N ASP A 175 -8.28 10.59 -8.15
CA ASP A 175 -8.07 9.48 -7.23
C ASP A 175 -9.06 8.37 -7.57
N THR A 176 -8.54 7.20 -7.90
CA THR A 176 -9.35 6.01 -8.20
C THR A 176 -9.74 5.21 -6.96
N GLY A 177 -9.25 5.63 -5.79
CA GLY A 177 -9.58 5.06 -4.49
C GLY A 177 -8.90 3.72 -4.21
N VAL A 178 -9.12 3.26 -2.98
CA VAL A 178 -8.73 1.93 -2.50
C VAL A 178 -9.86 1.30 -1.70
N SER A 179 -9.88 -0.03 -1.66
CA SER A 179 -10.75 -0.81 -0.78
C SER A 179 -9.92 -1.55 0.26
N ILE A 180 -10.36 -1.51 1.53
CA ILE A 180 -9.76 -2.32 2.59
C ILE A 180 -10.29 -3.75 2.45
N LEU A 181 -9.42 -4.69 2.12
CA LEU A 181 -9.75 -6.12 2.13
C LEU A 181 -9.19 -6.75 3.40
N ASN A 182 -10.06 -7.11 4.30
CA ASN A 182 -9.79 -7.87 5.51
C ASN A 182 -10.46 -9.26 5.42
N LEU A 183 -10.38 -10.06 6.49
CA LEU A 183 -10.94 -11.40 6.50
C LEU A 183 -12.45 -11.42 6.17
N ASP A 184 -13.21 -10.43 6.59
CA ASP A 184 -14.67 -10.39 6.33
C ASP A 184 -14.98 -10.08 4.87
N ALA A 185 -14.12 -9.31 4.20
CA ALA A 185 -14.26 -8.95 2.79
C ALA A 185 -13.81 -10.06 1.82
N VAL A 186 -13.04 -11.07 2.29
CA VAL A 186 -12.47 -12.13 1.43
C VAL A 186 -13.00 -13.53 1.73
N LYS A 187 -14.00 -13.65 2.60
CA LYS A 187 -14.71 -14.93 2.92
C LYS A 187 -15.49 -15.50 1.76
#